data_bf49eb39b27c2c07476ce6e43572cf22
#
_entry.id   bf49eb39b27c2c07476ce6e43572cf22
#
_cell.length_a   1.000
_cell.length_b   1.000
_cell.length_c   1.000
_cell.angle_alpha   90.00
_cell.angle_beta   90.00
_cell.angle_gamma   90.00
#
_symmetry.space_group_name_H-M   'P 1'
#
loop_
_entity.id
_entity.type
_entity.pdbx_description
1 polymer ?
#
loop_
_entity_poly.entity_id
_entity_poly.type
_entity_poly.pdbx_seq_one_letter_code
_entity_poly.pdbx_strand_id
1 'polypeptide(L)'
;MKQHTIRMIETNGIRLKVVVEGSGPLLLLLHGFPQSGYLWRNQIDDLVAAGYQVAVPDQRGYGGSDKPAEVEAYDLLQLSADAVGIADALGHETFTLVTHDWGAIVGWHVALLYPQRVNAVFALSVPPTIGTPVGALTRQENFGDNFVYTVYFQRPGVAEAELDADVRKSLRMLYYSVSGDAPAFGFMRAKPASSKMLDGLVDPDPLPSWLTEEDLDQYCEDYRDGFRGPINWYRSIDRGIGLTRRLQQTKITQPSHFMIGSLDPMNVLLAVPLANVEQNAPNLRGNVVLEGAGHWLPIERPKEVNAALLDFLAGLKSAPQSASITKG
;
A
#
# COMPACT_ATOMS: atom_id res chain seq x y z
N MET A 1 -21.31 -11.76 -1.29
CA MET A 1 -20.71 -10.40 -1.40
C MET A 1 -21.40 -9.62 -2.53
N LYS A 2 -21.50 -8.30 -2.39
CA LYS A 2 -22.00 -7.42 -3.45
C LYS A 2 -21.06 -7.48 -4.65
N GLN A 3 -21.62 -7.59 -5.85
CA GLN A 3 -20.83 -7.58 -7.08
C GLN A 3 -20.53 -6.12 -7.44
N HIS A 4 -19.24 -5.77 -7.49
CA HIS A 4 -18.76 -4.46 -7.87
C HIS A 4 -18.54 -4.34 -9.38
N THR A 5 -18.63 -3.11 -9.89
CA THR A 5 -18.35 -2.79 -11.29
C THR A 5 -16.85 -2.84 -11.57
N ILE A 6 -16.42 -3.73 -12.44
CA ILE A 6 -15.02 -3.88 -12.84
C ILE A 6 -14.81 -3.18 -14.19
N ARG A 7 -13.78 -2.36 -14.30
CA ARG A 7 -13.30 -1.77 -15.54
C ARG A 7 -11.86 -2.21 -15.80
N MET A 8 -11.55 -2.53 -17.05
CA MET A 8 -10.17 -2.68 -17.51
C MET A 8 -9.73 -1.32 -18.06
N ILE A 9 -8.80 -0.68 -17.39
CA ILE A 9 -8.29 0.66 -17.74
C ILE A 9 -6.93 0.50 -18.40
N GLU A 10 -6.81 0.97 -19.64
CA GLU A 10 -5.53 1.04 -20.35
C GLU A 10 -4.85 2.36 -20.00
N THR A 11 -3.67 2.27 -19.40
CA THR A 11 -2.86 3.44 -19.03
C THR A 11 -1.40 3.05 -18.90
N ASN A 12 -0.50 3.99 -19.14
CA ASN A 12 0.95 3.83 -18.96
C ASN A 12 1.50 2.52 -19.55
N GLY A 13 0.96 2.09 -20.71
CA GLY A 13 1.40 0.90 -21.45
C GLY A 13 0.95 -0.44 -20.87
N ILE A 14 0.01 -0.45 -19.93
CA ILE A 14 -0.57 -1.67 -19.35
C ILE A 14 -2.09 -1.55 -19.18
N ARG A 15 -2.72 -2.68 -18.91
CA ARG A 15 -4.13 -2.75 -18.51
C ARG A 15 -4.22 -3.04 -17.02
N LEU A 16 -5.01 -2.22 -16.33
CA LEU A 16 -5.28 -2.37 -14.91
C LEU A 16 -6.74 -2.78 -14.70
N LYS A 17 -6.96 -3.82 -13.90
CA LYS A 17 -8.29 -4.16 -13.39
C LYS A 17 -8.62 -3.20 -12.26
N VAL A 18 -9.70 -2.45 -12.39
CA VAL A 18 -10.11 -1.43 -11.42
C VAL A 18 -11.57 -1.65 -11.05
N VAL A 19 -11.86 -1.78 -9.77
CA VAL A 19 -13.23 -1.65 -9.26
C VAL A 19 -13.56 -0.17 -9.25
N VAL A 20 -14.69 0.22 -9.88
CA VAL A 20 -15.15 1.61 -9.94
C VAL A 20 -16.59 1.68 -9.51
N GLU A 21 -16.85 2.36 -8.39
CA GLU A 21 -18.18 2.51 -7.80
C GLU A 21 -18.51 3.96 -7.47
N GLY A 22 -19.80 4.28 -7.45
CA GLY A 22 -20.27 5.60 -7.05
C GLY A 22 -20.03 6.69 -8.09
N SER A 23 -20.21 7.92 -7.65
CA SER A 23 -20.00 9.15 -8.43
C SER A 23 -19.61 10.30 -7.50
N GLY A 24 -19.03 11.38 -8.04
CA GLY A 24 -18.55 12.52 -7.25
C GLY A 24 -17.02 12.63 -7.27
N PRO A 25 -16.39 13.33 -6.31
CA PRO A 25 -14.94 13.44 -6.24
C PRO A 25 -14.27 12.06 -6.14
N LEU A 26 -13.15 11.89 -6.87
CA LEU A 26 -12.47 10.59 -6.95
C LEU A 26 -11.63 10.32 -5.70
N LEU A 27 -11.84 9.13 -5.12
CA LEU A 27 -10.95 8.47 -4.18
C LEU A 27 -10.24 7.30 -4.88
N LEU A 28 -8.92 7.32 -4.90
CA LEU A 28 -8.11 6.25 -5.47
C LEU A 28 -7.49 5.45 -4.31
N LEU A 29 -7.86 4.17 -4.19
CA LEU A 29 -7.47 3.30 -3.09
C LEU A 29 -6.35 2.35 -3.53
N LEU A 30 -5.14 2.53 -2.99
CA LEU A 30 -3.94 1.78 -3.38
C LEU A 30 -3.55 0.78 -2.28
N HIS A 31 -3.56 -0.50 -2.61
CA HIS A 31 -3.13 -1.60 -1.72
C HIS A 31 -1.61 -1.79 -1.74
N GLY A 32 -1.09 -2.67 -0.88
CA GLY A 32 0.31 -3.07 -0.86
C GLY A 32 0.53 -4.59 -1.00
N PHE A 33 1.66 -5.07 -0.51
CA PHE A 33 2.06 -6.47 -0.56
C PHE A 33 1.70 -7.22 0.73
N PRO A 34 1.22 -8.44 0.67
CA PRO A 34 0.79 -9.20 -0.51
C PRO A 34 -0.74 -9.15 -0.72
N GLN A 35 -1.30 -7.95 -0.80
CA GLN A 35 -2.72 -7.71 -0.99
C GLN A 35 -3.08 -7.54 -2.48
N SER A 36 -4.36 -7.31 -2.76
CA SER A 36 -4.93 -6.86 -4.04
C SER A 36 -5.95 -5.74 -3.77
N GLY A 37 -6.64 -5.28 -4.77
CA GLY A 37 -7.76 -4.34 -4.58
C GLY A 37 -8.82 -4.84 -3.58
N TYR A 38 -8.89 -6.15 -3.37
CA TYR A 38 -9.80 -6.78 -2.42
C TYR A 38 -9.57 -6.37 -0.95
N LEU A 39 -8.39 -5.85 -0.60
CA LEU A 39 -8.11 -5.24 0.70
C LEU A 39 -9.21 -4.25 1.12
N TRP A 40 -9.69 -3.46 0.18
CA TRP A 40 -10.56 -2.32 0.42
C TRP A 40 -12.07 -2.65 0.45
N ARG A 41 -12.44 -3.94 0.43
CA ARG A 41 -13.83 -4.42 0.37
C ARG A 41 -14.75 -3.84 1.45
N ASN A 42 -14.18 -3.52 2.63
CA ASN A 42 -14.92 -2.96 3.76
C ASN A 42 -15.04 -1.42 3.73
N GLN A 43 -14.35 -0.73 2.82
CA GLN A 43 -14.34 0.73 2.71
C GLN A 43 -15.25 1.23 1.57
N ILE A 44 -15.38 0.47 0.50
CA ILE A 44 -16.01 0.90 -0.76
C ILE A 44 -17.43 1.42 -0.53
N ASP A 45 -18.31 0.64 0.12
CA ASP A 45 -19.72 1.00 0.26
C ASP A 45 -19.93 2.25 1.12
N ASP A 46 -19.18 2.42 2.19
CA ASP A 46 -19.26 3.60 3.07
C ASP A 46 -18.79 4.87 2.34
N LEU A 47 -17.75 4.78 1.53
CA LEU A 47 -17.23 5.90 0.75
C LEU A 47 -18.19 6.29 -0.39
N VAL A 48 -18.81 5.31 -1.05
CA VAL A 48 -19.84 5.55 -2.05
C VAL A 48 -21.08 6.19 -1.42
N ALA A 49 -21.51 5.71 -0.26
CA ALA A 49 -22.62 6.30 0.49
C ALA A 49 -22.33 7.75 0.94
N ALA A 50 -21.07 8.09 1.17
CA ALA A 50 -20.62 9.45 1.49
C ALA A 50 -20.51 10.38 0.26
N GLY A 51 -20.86 9.89 -0.95
CA GLY A 51 -20.94 10.68 -2.18
C GLY A 51 -19.62 10.80 -2.94
N TYR A 52 -18.76 9.80 -2.86
CA TYR A 52 -17.53 9.74 -3.61
C TYR A 52 -17.60 8.72 -4.75
N GLN A 53 -16.84 8.98 -5.82
CA GLN A 53 -16.45 7.93 -6.73
C GLN A 53 -15.22 7.24 -6.18
N VAL A 54 -15.25 5.91 -6.11
CA VAL A 54 -14.17 5.09 -5.55
C VAL A 54 -13.58 4.26 -6.68
N ALA A 55 -12.26 4.36 -6.87
CA ALA A 55 -11.50 3.53 -7.79
C ALA A 55 -10.49 2.69 -7.01
N VAL A 56 -10.56 1.37 -7.18
CA VAL A 56 -9.73 0.41 -6.46
C VAL A 56 -9.03 -0.50 -7.48
N PRO A 57 -7.80 -0.18 -7.88
CA PRO A 57 -7.05 -1.03 -8.79
C PRO A 57 -6.50 -2.27 -8.08
N ASP A 58 -6.49 -3.40 -8.81
CA ASP A 58 -5.38 -4.33 -8.65
C ASP A 58 -4.17 -3.64 -9.27
N GLN A 59 -3.19 -3.25 -8.47
CA GLN A 59 -2.06 -2.48 -8.98
C GLN A 59 -1.20 -3.34 -9.93
N ARG A 60 -0.32 -2.70 -10.72
CA ARG A 60 0.61 -3.37 -11.64
C ARG A 60 1.28 -4.56 -10.98
N GLY A 61 1.19 -5.74 -11.61
CA GLY A 61 1.76 -6.98 -11.09
C GLY A 61 0.85 -7.80 -10.19
N TYR A 62 -0.37 -7.29 -9.87
CA TYR A 62 -1.30 -7.95 -8.97
C TYR A 62 -2.62 -8.32 -9.65
N GLY A 63 -3.31 -9.29 -9.08
CA GLY A 63 -4.69 -9.66 -9.39
C GLY A 63 -4.96 -9.81 -10.88
N GLY A 64 -5.99 -9.14 -11.38
CA GLY A 64 -6.38 -9.15 -12.78
C GLY A 64 -5.67 -8.13 -13.68
N SER A 65 -4.69 -7.38 -13.15
CA SER A 65 -3.90 -6.41 -13.90
C SER A 65 -2.72 -7.06 -14.62
N ASP A 66 -2.17 -6.36 -15.62
CA ASP A 66 -0.99 -6.82 -16.35
C ASP A 66 0.23 -6.95 -15.42
N LYS A 67 1.06 -7.95 -15.73
CA LYS A 67 2.23 -8.37 -14.93
C LYS A 67 3.48 -8.38 -15.81
N PRO A 68 4.07 -7.21 -16.18
CA PRO A 68 5.31 -7.15 -16.95
C PRO A 68 6.40 -8.04 -16.36
N ALA A 69 7.23 -8.65 -17.22
CA ALA A 69 8.29 -9.53 -16.75
C ALA A 69 9.49 -8.74 -16.20
N GLU A 70 9.73 -7.56 -16.75
CA GLU A 70 10.88 -6.70 -16.49
C GLU A 70 10.75 -6.04 -15.12
N VAL A 71 11.82 -6.09 -14.32
CA VAL A 71 11.87 -5.46 -12.99
C VAL A 71 11.71 -3.94 -13.10
N GLU A 72 12.28 -3.33 -14.13
CA GLU A 72 12.24 -1.89 -14.39
C GLU A 72 10.83 -1.35 -14.62
N ALA A 73 9.89 -2.22 -15.01
CA ALA A 73 8.49 -1.86 -15.16
C ALA A 73 7.78 -1.55 -13.82
N TYR A 74 8.44 -1.81 -12.68
CA TYR A 74 7.86 -1.68 -11.35
C TYR A 74 8.49 -0.55 -10.51
N ASP A 75 9.22 0.36 -11.13
CA ASP A 75 9.79 1.49 -10.40
C ASP A 75 8.70 2.52 -10.00
N LEU A 76 9.04 3.38 -9.04
CA LEU A 76 8.11 4.35 -8.46
C LEU A 76 7.55 5.36 -9.48
N LEU A 77 8.25 5.63 -10.59
CA LEU A 77 7.72 6.51 -11.63
C LEU A 77 6.61 5.82 -12.40
N GLN A 78 6.78 4.54 -12.74
CA GLN A 78 5.78 3.73 -13.41
C GLN A 78 4.53 3.57 -12.53
N LEU A 79 4.72 3.18 -11.27
CA LEU A 79 3.62 2.99 -10.32
C LEU A 79 2.85 4.30 -10.05
N SER A 80 3.57 5.42 -9.98
CA SER A 80 2.94 6.74 -9.83
C SER A 80 2.16 7.17 -11.07
N ALA A 81 2.69 6.88 -12.26
CA ALA A 81 2.03 7.19 -13.52
C ALA A 81 0.74 6.35 -13.71
N ASP A 82 0.73 5.10 -13.24
CA ASP A 82 -0.47 4.27 -13.25
C ASP A 82 -1.61 4.91 -12.44
N ALA A 83 -1.31 5.41 -11.24
CA ALA A 83 -2.29 6.07 -10.38
C ALA A 83 -2.90 7.32 -11.05
N VAL A 84 -2.07 8.15 -11.67
CA VAL A 84 -2.52 9.34 -12.42
C VAL A 84 -3.34 8.93 -13.64
N GLY A 85 -2.89 7.94 -14.39
CA GLY A 85 -3.57 7.46 -15.58
C GLY A 85 -4.94 6.84 -15.30
N ILE A 86 -5.15 6.21 -14.14
CA ILE A 86 -6.49 5.77 -13.71
C ILE A 86 -7.41 6.98 -13.54
N ALA A 87 -6.94 8.05 -12.87
CA ALA A 87 -7.72 9.27 -12.69
C ALA A 87 -8.06 9.94 -14.05
N ASP A 88 -7.11 9.99 -14.98
CA ASP A 88 -7.31 10.52 -16.33
C ASP A 88 -8.37 9.72 -17.10
N ALA A 89 -8.29 8.39 -17.06
CA ALA A 89 -9.25 7.50 -17.73
C ALA A 89 -10.66 7.60 -17.15
N LEU A 90 -10.79 8.00 -15.89
CA LEU A 90 -12.07 8.27 -15.23
C LEU A 90 -12.55 9.72 -15.38
N GLY A 91 -11.79 10.59 -16.03
CA GLY A 91 -12.15 11.98 -16.30
C GLY A 91 -11.93 12.94 -15.13
N HIS A 92 -11.03 12.62 -14.22
CA HIS A 92 -10.74 13.44 -13.03
C HIS A 92 -9.39 14.19 -13.17
N GLU A 93 -9.43 15.52 -13.09
CA GLU A 93 -8.22 16.34 -13.02
C GLU A 93 -7.50 16.19 -11.68
N THR A 94 -8.24 15.98 -10.59
CA THR A 94 -7.68 15.81 -9.26
C THR A 94 -8.35 14.66 -8.51
N PHE A 95 -7.64 14.08 -7.56
CA PHE A 95 -8.12 12.95 -6.75
C PHE A 95 -7.54 12.97 -5.35
N THR A 96 -8.17 12.23 -4.44
CA THR A 96 -7.64 11.97 -3.10
C THR A 96 -7.14 10.54 -3.03
N LEU A 97 -5.98 10.35 -2.43
CA LEU A 97 -5.36 9.04 -2.23
C LEU A 97 -5.74 8.44 -0.88
N VAL A 98 -6.11 7.17 -0.89
CA VAL A 98 -6.29 6.33 0.29
C VAL A 98 -5.37 5.12 0.12
N THR A 99 -4.40 4.93 1.00
CA THR A 99 -3.25 4.09 0.68
C THR A 99 -2.83 3.22 1.86
N HIS A 100 -2.27 2.04 1.56
CA HIS A 100 -1.79 1.11 2.56
C HIS A 100 -0.49 0.44 2.09
N ASP A 101 0.49 0.27 2.98
CA ASP A 101 1.76 -0.43 2.76
C ASP A 101 2.53 0.10 1.53
N TRP A 102 2.86 -0.71 0.54
CA TRP A 102 3.44 -0.26 -0.73
C TRP A 102 2.58 0.78 -1.45
N GLY A 103 1.25 0.65 -1.35
CA GLY A 103 0.34 1.68 -1.85
C GLY A 103 0.57 3.03 -1.18
N ALA A 104 0.98 3.07 0.10
CA ALA A 104 1.34 4.31 0.77
C ALA A 104 2.67 4.86 0.25
N ILE A 105 3.68 4.02 0.01
CA ILE A 105 4.94 4.45 -0.64
C ILE A 105 4.64 5.10 -2.00
N VAL A 106 3.83 4.44 -2.83
CA VAL A 106 3.39 5.00 -4.12
C VAL A 106 2.62 6.30 -3.94
N GLY A 107 1.64 6.33 -3.03
CA GLY A 107 0.80 7.50 -2.79
C GLY A 107 1.58 8.74 -2.36
N TRP A 108 2.57 8.58 -1.47
CA TRP A 108 3.47 9.66 -1.09
C TRP A 108 4.29 10.17 -2.27
N HIS A 109 4.76 9.28 -3.16
CA HIS A 109 5.48 9.66 -4.38
C HIS A 109 4.56 10.32 -5.42
N VAL A 110 3.33 9.87 -5.58
CA VAL A 110 2.33 10.54 -6.44
C VAL A 110 2.09 11.97 -5.95
N ALA A 111 1.92 12.18 -4.64
CA ALA A 111 1.73 13.52 -4.07
C ALA A 111 2.93 14.46 -4.32
N LEU A 112 4.15 13.93 -4.39
CA LEU A 112 5.36 14.71 -4.68
C LEU A 112 5.62 14.92 -6.17
N LEU A 113 5.36 13.91 -7.00
CA LEU A 113 5.60 13.95 -8.44
C LEU A 113 4.51 14.71 -9.18
N TYR A 114 3.29 14.65 -8.68
CA TYR A 114 2.09 15.25 -9.29
C TYR A 114 1.30 16.11 -8.29
N PRO A 115 1.95 17.11 -7.65
CA PRO A 115 1.33 17.83 -6.53
C PRO A 115 0.03 18.56 -6.87
N GLN A 116 -0.17 18.90 -8.15
CA GLN A 116 -1.39 19.56 -8.61
C GLN A 116 -2.56 18.59 -8.86
N ARG A 117 -2.27 17.29 -8.87
CA ARG A 117 -3.26 16.24 -9.12
C ARG A 117 -3.84 15.67 -7.81
N VAL A 118 -3.11 15.78 -6.70
CA VAL A 118 -3.48 15.16 -5.42
C VAL A 118 -4.06 16.20 -4.47
N ASN A 119 -5.34 16.04 -4.14
CA ASN A 119 -6.05 16.90 -3.20
C ASN A 119 -5.66 16.63 -1.75
N ALA A 120 -5.50 15.36 -1.39
CA ALA A 120 -5.16 14.92 -0.05
C ALA A 120 -4.65 13.48 -0.05
N VAL A 121 -4.01 13.05 1.05
CA VAL A 121 -3.51 11.68 1.25
C VAL A 121 -3.97 11.14 2.61
N PHE A 122 -4.67 10.01 2.60
CA PHE A 122 -4.94 9.20 3.79
C PHE A 122 -4.10 7.93 3.69
N ALA A 123 -3.10 7.80 4.55
CA ALA A 123 -2.14 6.71 4.48
C ALA A 123 -2.16 5.82 5.73
N LEU A 124 -2.05 4.53 5.50
CA LEU A 124 -2.06 3.49 6.52
C LEU A 124 -0.74 2.72 6.54
N SER A 125 -0.27 2.42 7.73
CA SER A 125 0.88 1.56 8.08
C SER A 125 2.26 2.08 7.65
N VAL A 126 2.42 2.70 6.47
CA VAL A 126 3.71 3.16 5.99
C VAL A 126 3.75 4.69 5.89
N PRO A 127 4.61 5.35 6.70
CA PRO A 127 4.78 6.80 6.70
C PRO A 127 5.54 7.29 5.45
N PRO A 128 5.65 8.62 5.23
CA PRO A 128 6.51 9.16 4.18
C PRO A 128 7.97 8.72 4.37
N THR A 129 8.48 7.88 3.46
CA THR A 129 9.86 7.36 3.50
C THR A 129 10.85 8.21 2.69
N ILE A 130 10.47 9.43 2.36
CA ILE A 130 11.24 10.34 1.52
C ILE A 130 12.55 10.72 2.23
N GLY A 131 13.67 10.61 1.51
CA GLY A 131 14.99 10.88 2.08
C GLY A 131 15.54 9.77 2.98
N THR A 132 14.78 8.72 3.23
CA THR A 132 15.27 7.55 3.95
C THR A 132 16.15 6.71 3.03
N PRO A 133 17.30 6.20 3.48
CA PRO A 133 18.17 5.36 2.68
C PRO A 133 17.59 3.94 2.54
N VAL A 134 16.40 3.83 1.91
CA VAL A 134 15.67 2.55 1.77
C VAL A 134 16.48 1.53 0.96
N GLY A 135 17.38 1.96 0.07
CA GLY A 135 18.33 1.09 -0.63
C GLY A 135 19.28 0.31 0.30
N ALA A 136 19.43 0.74 1.56
CA ALA A 136 20.11 -0.05 2.56
C ALA A 136 19.35 -1.35 2.89
N LEU A 137 18.03 -1.41 2.66
CA LEU A 137 17.19 -2.57 2.95
C LEU A 137 17.33 -3.72 1.92
N THR A 138 18.03 -3.51 0.81
CA THR A 138 18.19 -4.50 -0.27
C THR A 138 19.55 -5.22 -0.22
N ARG A 139 20.43 -4.86 0.72
CA ARG A 139 21.82 -5.34 0.78
C ARG A 139 22.11 -6.12 2.05
N GLN A 140 22.45 -7.39 1.91
CA GLN A 140 22.75 -8.29 3.04
C GLN A 140 23.87 -7.77 3.95
N GLU A 141 24.84 -7.07 3.40
CA GLU A 141 25.99 -6.51 4.15
C GLU A 141 25.59 -5.59 5.31
N ASN A 142 24.41 -4.97 5.21
CA ASN A 142 23.86 -4.10 6.25
C ASN A 142 23.23 -4.86 7.43
N PHE A 143 23.02 -6.17 7.29
CA PHE A 143 22.30 -7.00 8.25
C PHE A 143 23.10 -8.17 8.81
N GLY A 144 24.35 -8.33 8.36
CA GLY A 144 25.20 -9.46 8.76
C GLY A 144 24.56 -10.79 8.41
N ASP A 145 24.47 -11.72 9.36
CA ASP A 145 23.87 -13.04 9.18
C ASP A 145 22.36 -13.07 9.56
N ASN A 146 21.69 -11.94 9.57
CA ASN A 146 20.24 -11.90 9.83
C ASN A 146 19.44 -11.96 8.54
N PHE A 147 18.36 -12.74 8.55
CA PHE A 147 17.38 -12.76 7.47
C PHE A 147 16.64 -11.43 7.39
N VAL A 148 16.54 -10.89 6.17
CA VAL A 148 15.71 -9.73 5.86
C VAL A 148 14.94 -10.01 4.58
N TYR A 149 13.62 -9.95 4.64
CA TYR A 149 12.76 -10.33 3.51
C TYR A 149 13.00 -9.49 2.26
N THR A 150 13.30 -8.19 2.40
CA THR A 150 13.60 -7.32 1.26
C THR A 150 14.88 -7.73 0.54
N VAL A 151 15.88 -8.26 1.26
CA VAL A 151 17.10 -8.85 0.69
C VAL A 151 16.79 -10.21 0.06
N TYR A 152 15.99 -11.04 0.74
CA TYR A 152 15.57 -12.35 0.22
C TYR A 152 14.88 -12.24 -1.13
N PHE A 153 14.04 -11.24 -1.31
CA PHE A 153 13.31 -10.95 -2.55
C PHE A 153 14.20 -10.48 -3.71
N GLN A 154 15.44 -10.02 -3.45
CA GLN A 154 16.34 -9.59 -4.52
C GLN A 154 16.80 -10.74 -5.44
N ARG A 155 16.78 -11.99 -4.96
CA ARG A 155 17.23 -13.16 -5.73
C ARG A 155 16.11 -13.68 -6.63
N PRO A 156 16.22 -13.57 -7.98
CA PRO A 156 15.15 -14.01 -8.88
C PRO A 156 14.83 -15.50 -8.70
N GLY A 157 13.55 -15.84 -8.66
CA GLY A 157 13.05 -17.21 -8.59
C GLY A 157 13.12 -17.87 -7.21
N VAL A 158 13.85 -17.30 -6.25
CA VAL A 158 14.03 -17.93 -4.92
C VAL A 158 12.79 -17.81 -4.05
N ALA A 159 12.29 -16.59 -3.90
CA ALA A 159 11.08 -16.34 -3.13
C ALA A 159 9.84 -16.87 -3.86
N GLU A 160 9.80 -16.76 -5.19
CA GLU A 160 8.73 -17.33 -6.00
C GLU A 160 8.65 -18.86 -5.81
N ALA A 161 9.76 -19.58 -5.89
CA ALA A 161 9.78 -21.02 -5.70
C ALA A 161 9.25 -21.48 -4.34
N GLU A 162 9.43 -20.65 -3.29
CA GLU A 162 8.88 -20.93 -1.97
C GLU A 162 7.39 -20.58 -1.90
N LEU A 163 7.03 -19.35 -2.27
CA LEU A 163 5.69 -18.81 -2.03
C LEU A 163 4.65 -19.38 -3.01
N ASP A 164 5.06 -19.68 -4.25
CA ASP A 164 4.17 -20.26 -5.27
C ASP A 164 3.92 -21.76 -5.05
N ALA A 165 4.75 -22.44 -4.26
CA ALA A 165 4.58 -23.86 -3.95
C ALA A 165 3.24 -24.18 -3.27
N ASP A 166 2.76 -23.28 -2.42
CA ASP A 166 1.44 -23.33 -1.82
C ASP A 166 0.99 -21.89 -1.52
N VAL A 167 0.36 -21.27 -2.50
CA VAL A 167 -0.08 -19.87 -2.44
C VAL A 167 -1.01 -19.62 -1.24
N ARG A 168 -1.96 -20.53 -0.99
CA ARG A 168 -2.91 -20.39 0.12
C ARG A 168 -2.22 -20.38 1.47
N LYS A 169 -1.32 -21.32 1.69
CA LYS A 169 -0.51 -21.39 2.91
C LYS A 169 0.37 -20.15 3.06
N SER A 170 1.04 -19.74 2.00
CA SER A 170 1.91 -18.57 1.98
C SER A 170 1.16 -17.31 2.38
N LEU A 171 0.00 -17.05 1.77
CA LEU A 171 -0.84 -15.90 2.08
C LEU A 171 -1.36 -15.95 3.52
N ARG A 172 -1.87 -17.10 3.96
CA ARG A 172 -2.41 -17.28 5.32
C ARG A 172 -1.34 -17.00 6.39
N MET A 173 -0.14 -17.55 6.22
CA MET A 173 0.96 -17.34 7.15
C MET A 173 1.46 -15.89 7.14
N LEU A 174 1.59 -15.27 5.96
CA LEU A 174 2.02 -13.88 5.83
C LEU A 174 0.99 -12.92 6.43
N TYR A 175 -0.30 -13.12 6.14
CA TYR A 175 -1.35 -12.26 6.71
C TYR A 175 -1.37 -12.33 8.23
N TYR A 176 -1.34 -13.54 8.78
CA TYR A 176 -1.33 -13.71 10.23
C TYR A 176 -0.09 -13.09 10.87
N SER A 177 1.10 -13.29 10.29
CA SER A 177 2.38 -12.96 10.92
C SER A 177 2.60 -11.48 11.26
N VAL A 178 1.90 -10.57 10.57
CA VAL A 178 1.99 -9.11 10.78
C VAL A 178 0.69 -8.50 11.31
N SER A 179 -0.31 -9.34 11.63
CA SER A 179 -1.57 -8.90 12.21
C SER A 179 -1.46 -8.64 13.72
N GLY A 180 -2.48 -7.99 14.28
CA GLY A 180 -2.61 -7.78 15.73
C GLY A 180 -2.85 -9.07 16.53
N ASP A 181 -3.27 -10.17 15.90
CA ASP A 181 -3.50 -11.46 16.52
C ASP A 181 -2.23 -12.34 16.56
N ALA A 182 -1.19 -11.97 15.82
CA ALA A 182 0.07 -12.71 15.83
C ALA A 182 0.84 -12.51 17.16
N PRO A 183 1.70 -13.46 17.54
CA PRO A 183 2.66 -13.20 18.62
C PRO A 183 3.45 -11.93 18.33
N ALA A 184 3.50 -11.02 19.30
CA ALA A 184 4.14 -9.72 19.15
C ALA A 184 5.53 -9.85 18.50
N PHE A 185 5.74 -9.15 17.40
CA PHE A 185 6.98 -9.16 16.62
C PHE A 185 7.40 -10.54 16.06
N GLY A 186 6.47 -11.50 15.92
CA GLY A 186 6.76 -12.84 15.37
C GLY A 186 7.40 -12.76 13.98
N PHE A 187 6.92 -11.84 13.12
CA PHE A 187 7.48 -11.54 11.81
C PHE A 187 8.93 -11.02 11.87
N MET A 188 9.27 -10.26 12.93
CA MET A 188 10.58 -9.64 13.14
C MET A 188 11.56 -10.56 13.89
N ARG A 189 11.18 -11.81 14.16
CA ARG A 189 12.04 -12.74 14.89
C ARG A 189 13.32 -12.97 14.11
N ALA A 190 14.45 -12.77 14.80
CA ALA A 190 15.76 -12.99 14.20
C ALA A 190 15.91 -14.46 13.75
N LYS A 191 16.32 -14.64 12.51
CA LYS A 191 16.64 -15.95 11.92
C LYS A 191 17.84 -15.80 10.98
N PRO A 192 18.62 -16.88 10.72
CA PRO A 192 19.78 -16.83 9.85
C PRO A 192 19.45 -16.32 8.44
N ALA A 193 20.38 -15.64 7.79
CA ALA A 193 20.24 -15.16 6.41
C ALA A 193 19.94 -16.27 5.38
N SER A 194 20.30 -17.52 5.71
CA SER A 194 19.99 -18.71 4.91
C SER A 194 18.55 -19.19 5.01
N SER A 195 17.76 -18.64 5.94
CA SER A 195 16.36 -19.01 6.14
C SER A 195 15.49 -18.63 4.95
N LYS A 196 14.32 -19.24 4.87
CA LYS A 196 13.25 -18.89 3.92
C LYS A 196 12.27 -17.90 4.54
N MET A 197 11.41 -17.33 3.70
CA MET A 197 10.41 -16.33 4.14
C MET A 197 9.47 -16.88 5.21
N LEU A 198 8.92 -18.06 5.00
CA LEU A 198 7.91 -18.68 5.88
C LEU A 198 8.51 -19.39 7.11
N ASP A 199 9.83 -19.56 7.16
CA ASP A 199 10.46 -20.23 8.31
C ASP A 199 10.18 -19.49 9.62
N GLY A 200 9.63 -20.21 10.59
CA GLY A 200 9.31 -19.69 11.91
C GLY A 200 8.03 -18.85 12.00
N LEU A 201 7.32 -18.63 10.87
CA LEU A 201 5.99 -18.03 10.90
C LEU A 201 4.95 -19.07 11.34
N VAL A 202 3.91 -18.58 12.02
CA VAL A 202 2.79 -19.43 12.46
C VAL A 202 1.81 -19.63 11.31
N ASP A 203 1.39 -20.84 11.08
CA ASP A 203 0.27 -21.18 10.22
C ASP A 203 -1.01 -21.24 11.10
N PRO A 204 -1.89 -20.21 11.04
CA PRO A 204 -3.00 -20.11 11.98
C PRO A 204 -4.08 -21.16 11.70
N ASP A 205 -4.52 -21.84 12.78
CA ASP A 205 -5.66 -22.72 12.80
C ASP A 205 -6.33 -22.61 14.17
N PRO A 206 -7.57 -22.06 14.30
CA PRO A 206 -8.40 -21.49 13.23
C PRO A 206 -7.85 -20.17 12.68
N LEU A 207 -8.44 -19.71 11.55
CA LEU A 207 -8.17 -18.38 11.00
C LEU A 207 -8.62 -17.29 11.98
N PRO A 208 -7.95 -16.12 11.99
CA PRO A 208 -8.43 -14.97 12.74
C PRO A 208 -9.76 -14.45 12.16
N SER A 209 -10.58 -13.83 13.02
CA SER A 209 -11.96 -13.47 12.68
C SER A 209 -12.11 -12.46 11.52
N TRP A 210 -11.05 -11.71 11.20
CA TRP A 210 -11.02 -10.74 10.11
C TRP A 210 -10.61 -11.34 8.75
N LEU A 211 -10.22 -12.62 8.71
CA LEU A 211 -9.79 -13.35 7.50
C LEU A 211 -10.61 -14.65 7.38
N THR A 212 -11.52 -14.72 6.45
CA THR A 212 -12.35 -15.92 6.21
C THR A 212 -11.73 -16.82 5.16
N GLU A 213 -12.24 -18.05 5.03
CA GLU A 213 -11.82 -18.98 3.96
C GLU A 213 -12.18 -18.42 2.57
N GLU A 214 -13.32 -17.73 2.45
CA GLU A 214 -13.73 -17.06 1.23
C GLU A 214 -12.81 -15.89 0.87
N ASP A 215 -12.29 -15.15 1.86
CA ASP A 215 -11.28 -14.13 1.63
C ASP A 215 -9.99 -14.74 1.08
N LEU A 216 -9.56 -15.88 1.65
CA LEU A 216 -8.38 -16.61 1.16
C LEU A 216 -8.58 -17.16 -0.25
N ASP A 217 -9.79 -17.65 -0.59
CA ASP A 217 -10.12 -18.08 -1.94
C ASP A 217 -9.96 -16.93 -2.94
N GLN A 218 -10.46 -15.74 -2.60
CA GLN A 218 -10.31 -14.56 -3.44
C GLN A 218 -8.83 -14.16 -3.60
N TYR A 219 -8.06 -14.13 -2.52
CA TYR A 219 -6.65 -13.81 -2.59
C TYR A 219 -5.86 -14.87 -3.37
N CYS A 220 -6.18 -16.16 -3.25
CA CYS A 220 -5.57 -17.21 -4.06
C CYS A 220 -5.86 -17.01 -5.56
N GLU A 221 -7.08 -16.62 -5.93
CA GLU A 221 -7.40 -16.27 -7.32
C GLU A 221 -6.62 -15.04 -7.79
N ASP A 222 -6.45 -14.01 -6.96
CA ASP A 222 -5.66 -12.84 -7.31
C ASP A 222 -4.16 -13.17 -7.47
N TYR A 223 -3.69 -14.23 -6.82
CA TYR A 223 -2.30 -14.72 -6.88
C TYR A 223 -2.12 -15.97 -7.75
N ARG A 224 -3.09 -16.33 -8.60
CA ARG A 224 -3.00 -17.50 -9.49
C ARG A 224 -1.78 -17.49 -10.43
N ASP A 225 -1.25 -16.31 -10.74
CA ASP A 225 -0.04 -16.13 -11.56
C ASP A 225 1.25 -16.03 -10.71
N GLY A 226 1.15 -16.29 -9.39
CA GLY A 226 2.24 -16.30 -8.44
C GLY A 226 2.69 -14.92 -7.96
N PHE A 227 3.81 -14.91 -7.23
CA PHE A 227 4.34 -13.75 -6.52
C PHE A 227 5.35 -12.92 -7.31
N ARG A 228 5.72 -13.29 -8.54
CA ARG A 228 6.76 -12.59 -9.31
C ARG A 228 6.46 -11.10 -9.51
N GLY A 229 5.26 -10.74 -9.94
CA GLY A 229 4.85 -9.35 -10.14
C GLY A 229 4.97 -8.53 -8.85
N PRO A 230 4.32 -8.96 -7.75
CA PRO A 230 4.44 -8.34 -6.43
C PRO A 230 5.88 -8.21 -5.93
N ILE A 231 6.72 -9.23 -6.09
CA ILE A 231 8.12 -9.23 -5.63
C ILE A 231 8.99 -8.26 -6.47
N ASN A 232 8.68 -8.02 -7.73
CA ASN A 232 9.42 -7.08 -8.57
C ASN A 232 9.34 -5.65 -8.05
N TRP A 233 8.35 -5.27 -7.25
CA TRP A 233 8.30 -3.99 -6.55
C TRP A 233 9.49 -3.83 -5.62
N TYR A 234 9.82 -4.87 -4.87
CA TYR A 234 10.99 -4.89 -3.97
C TYR A 234 12.31 -4.89 -4.73
N ARG A 235 12.39 -5.56 -5.89
CA ARG A 235 13.57 -5.55 -6.76
C ARG A 235 13.83 -4.20 -7.40
N SER A 236 12.79 -3.38 -7.56
CA SER A 236 12.87 -2.02 -8.11
C SER A 236 13.21 -0.94 -7.08
N ILE A 237 13.38 -1.26 -5.79
CA ILE A 237 13.60 -0.27 -4.71
C ILE A 237 14.79 0.65 -5.04
N ASP A 238 15.97 0.10 -5.32
CA ASP A 238 17.18 0.89 -5.57
C ASP A 238 17.03 1.78 -6.80
N ARG A 239 16.39 1.28 -7.85
CA ARG A 239 16.07 2.06 -9.05
C ARG A 239 15.11 3.21 -8.72
N GLY A 240 14.03 2.92 -8.00
CA GLY A 240 13.04 3.92 -7.58
C GLY A 240 13.66 5.06 -6.78
N ILE A 241 14.54 4.74 -5.82
CA ILE A 241 15.28 5.72 -5.02
C ILE A 241 16.18 6.58 -5.92
N GLY A 242 16.90 5.96 -6.86
CA GLY A 242 17.75 6.67 -7.81
C GLY A 242 16.94 7.68 -8.64
N LEU A 243 15.81 7.27 -9.18
CA LEU A 243 14.92 8.09 -10.01
C LEU A 243 14.24 9.23 -9.24
N THR A 244 13.95 9.01 -7.96
CA THR A 244 13.26 9.99 -7.10
C THR A 244 14.19 10.78 -6.20
N ARG A 245 15.53 10.64 -6.35
CA ARG A 245 16.55 11.29 -5.52
C ARG A 245 16.35 12.80 -5.35
N ARG A 246 15.89 13.48 -6.41
CA ARG A 246 15.61 14.93 -6.39
C ARG A 246 14.49 15.32 -5.41
N LEU A 247 13.66 14.37 -4.98
CA LEU A 247 12.51 14.61 -4.08
C LEU A 247 12.89 14.49 -2.60
N GLN A 248 14.11 14.07 -2.28
CA GLN A 248 14.53 13.75 -0.90
C GLN A 248 14.37 14.89 0.13
N GLN A 249 14.35 16.14 -0.35
CA GLN A 249 14.14 17.32 0.50
C GLN A 249 12.77 17.98 0.31
N THR A 250 11.93 17.40 -0.56
CA THR A 250 10.59 17.92 -0.85
C THR A 250 9.61 17.46 0.22
N LYS A 251 8.70 18.37 0.62
CA LYS A 251 7.66 18.08 1.60
C LYS A 251 6.34 17.76 0.93
N ILE A 252 5.55 16.92 1.55
CA ILE A 252 4.17 16.63 1.14
C ILE A 252 3.30 17.76 1.67
N THR A 253 2.89 18.66 0.77
CA THR A 253 2.13 19.86 1.14
C THR A 253 0.62 19.66 1.11
N GLN A 254 0.14 18.53 0.59
CA GLN A 254 -1.27 18.19 0.61
C GLN A 254 -1.74 17.92 2.05
N PRO A 255 -2.98 18.25 2.40
CA PRO A 255 -3.60 17.76 3.62
C PRO A 255 -3.43 16.25 3.72
N SER A 256 -2.93 15.76 4.85
CA SER A 256 -2.63 14.34 5.01
C SER A 256 -3.14 13.82 6.34
N HIS A 257 -3.44 12.53 6.39
CA HIS A 257 -3.74 11.78 7.61
C HIS A 257 -2.90 10.51 7.58
N PHE A 258 -2.33 10.16 8.72
CA PHE A 258 -1.56 8.92 8.87
C PHE A 258 -2.12 8.10 10.02
N MET A 259 -2.24 6.79 9.83
CA MET A 259 -2.66 5.85 10.87
C MET A 259 -1.84 4.57 10.78
N ILE A 260 -1.46 4.02 11.93
CA ILE A 260 -0.72 2.76 12.06
C ILE A 260 -1.26 1.96 13.25
N GLY A 261 -1.18 0.62 13.17
CA GLY A 261 -1.49 -0.25 14.31
C GLY A 261 -0.35 -0.27 15.34
N SER A 262 -0.67 -0.35 16.63
CA SER A 262 0.38 -0.40 17.68
C SER A 262 1.21 -1.68 17.62
N LEU A 263 0.67 -2.76 17.03
CA LEU A 263 1.33 -4.05 16.85
C LEU A 263 1.89 -4.25 15.43
N ASP A 264 1.78 -3.24 14.56
CA ASP A 264 2.35 -3.29 13.21
C ASP A 264 3.89 -3.35 13.28
N PRO A 265 4.55 -4.36 12.65
CA PRO A 265 6.01 -4.43 12.62
C PRO A 265 6.69 -3.23 11.95
N MET A 266 5.95 -2.43 11.17
CA MET A 266 6.48 -1.17 10.60
C MET A 266 6.88 -0.16 11.67
N ASN A 267 6.32 -0.23 12.90
CA ASN A 267 6.78 0.59 14.03
C ASN A 267 8.27 0.43 14.32
N VAL A 268 8.82 -0.76 14.07
CA VAL A 268 10.25 -1.06 14.26
C VAL A 268 11.03 -0.82 12.96
N LEU A 269 10.54 -1.37 11.85
CA LEU A 269 11.23 -1.29 10.55
C LEU A 269 11.34 0.14 10.03
N LEU A 270 10.38 0.99 10.32
CA LEU A 270 10.29 2.37 9.86
C LEU A 270 10.30 3.40 11.00
N ALA A 271 10.94 3.08 12.12
CA ALA A 271 10.98 3.96 13.30
C ALA A 271 11.49 5.38 12.97
N VAL A 272 12.51 5.51 12.11
CA VAL A 272 13.05 6.83 11.70
C VAL A 272 12.05 7.60 10.82
N PRO A 273 11.48 7.06 9.74
CA PRO A 273 10.42 7.72 9.00
C PRO A 273 9.20 8.09 9.87
N LEU A 274 8.79 7.21 10.80
CA LEU A 274 7.68 7.47 11.72
C LEU A 274 7.94 8.67 12.63
N ALA A 275 9.16 8.79 13.17
CA ALA A 275 9.54 9.94 13.98
C ALA A 275 9.55 11.27 13.18
N ASN A 276 9.59 11.21 11.85
CA ASN A 276 9.65 12.37 10.95
C ASN A 276 8.37 12.60 10.13
N VAL A 277 7.26 11.96 10.46
CA VAL A 277 5.99 12.08 9.69
C VAL A 277 5.56 13.53 9.54
N GLU A 278 5.47 14.26 10.64
CA GLU A 278 5.05 15.67 10.66
C GLU A 278 6.05 16.58 9.93
N GLN A 279 7.34 16.29 10.03
CA GLN A 279 8.37 17.02 9.30
C GLN A 279 8.24 16.82 7.79
N ASN A 280 7.91 15.61 7.34
CA ASN A 280 7.79 15.27 5.92
C ASN A 280 6.42 15.65 5.33
N ALA A 281 5.37 15.68 6.15
CA ALA A 281 4.01 16.08 5.78
C ALA A 281 3.50 17.19 6.73
N PRO A 282 3.96 18.46 6.56
CA PRO A 282 3.66 19.54 7.51
C PRO A 282 2.18 19.92 7.61
N ASN A 283 1.35 19.49 6.67
CA ASN A 283 -0.10 19.67 6.68
C ASN A 283 -0.84 18.41 7.17
N LEU A 284 -0.18 17.60 7.99
CA LEU A 284 -0.78 16.43 8.62
C LEU A 284 -1.93 16.86 9.57
N ARG A 285 -3.12 16.29 9.36
CA ARG A 285 -4.34 16.58 10.14
C ARG A 285 -4.64 15.51 11.19
N GLY A 286 -3.98 14.37 11.11
CA GLY A 286 -4.06 13.29 12.09
C GLY A 286 -2.85 12.38 11.98
N ASN A 287 -2.35 11.97 13.16
CA ASN A 287 -1.31 10.97 13.32
C ASN A 287 -1.77 10.00 14.41
N VAL A 288 -2.30 8.86 14.02
CA VAL A 288 -3.05 7.97 14.91
C VAL A 288 -2.37 6.62 15.02
N VAL A 289 -2.10 6.20 16.24
CA VAL A 289 -1.72 4.81 16.56
C VAL A 289 -2.96 4.09 17.07
N LEU A 290 -3.42 3.09 16.36
CA LEU A 290 -4.60 2.31 16.72
C LEU A 290 -4.18 1.11 17.60
N GLU A 291 -4.56 1.19 18.88
CA GLU A 291 -4.15 0.23 19.89
C GLU A 291 -4.67 -1.19 19.59
N GLY A 292 -3.79 -2.20 19.74
CA GLY A 292 -4.09 -3.60 19.54
C GLY A 292 -4.35 -4.01 18.07
N ALA A 293 -4.11 -3.12 17.10
CA ALA A 293 -4.19 -3.43 15.68
C ALA A 293 -2.81 -3.75 15.11
N GLY A 294 -2.78 -4.65 14.12
CA GLY A 294 -1.58 -4.98 13.36
C GLY A 294 -1.48 -4.18 12.07
N HIS A 295 -0.91 -4.81 11.07
CA HIS A 295 -0.61 -4.20 9.77
C HIS A 295 -1.85 -4.00 8.88
N TRP A 296 -2.82 -4.92 8.97
CA TRP A 296 -3.95 -4.95 8.03
C TRP A 296 -5.12 -4.09 8.50
N LEU A 297 -4.88 -2.82 8.86
CA LEU A 297 -5.89 -1.90 9.40
C LEU A 297 -7.22 -1.90 8.63
N PRO A 298 -7.26 -1.90 7.27
CA PRO A 298 -8.54 -1.88 6.53
C PRO A 298 -9.43 -3.08 6.78
N ILE A 299 -8.88 -4.21 7.22
CA ILE A 299 -9.62 -5.46 7.46
C ILE A 299 -9.62 -5.91 8.93
N GLU A 300 -8.59 -5.58 9.71
CA GLU A 300 -8.58 -5.86 11.17
C GLU A 300 -9.49 -4.90 11.95
N ARG A 301 -9.55 -3.64 11.52
CA ARG A 301 -10.26 -2.55 12.21
C ARG A 301 -11.06 -1.68 11.21
N PRO A 302 -11.93 -2.29 10.38
CA PRO A 302 -12.61 -1.57 9.29
C PRO A 302 -13.46 -0.40 9.79
N LYS A 303 -14.10 -0.52 10.95
CA LYS A 303 -14.97 0.52 11.50
C LYS A 303 -14.18 1.76 11.91
N GLU A 304 -13.07 1.56 12.59
CA GLU A 304 -12.18 2.65 13.05
C GLU A 304 -11.52 3.35 11.86
N VAL A 305 -11.09 2.57 10.85
CA VAL A 305 -10.52 3.12 9.60
C VAL A 305 -11.57 3.93 8.83
N ASN A 306 -12.80 3.39 8.67
CA ASN A 306 -13.87 4.08 7.96
C ASN A 306 -14.27 5.38 8.67
N ALA A 307 -14.39 5.36 10.00
CA ALA A 307 -14.70 6.55 10.79
C ALA A 307 -13.63 7.64 10.63
N ALA A 308 -12.36 7.29 10.78
CA ALA A 308 -11.25 8.23 10.63
C ALA A 308 -11.15 8.78 9.20
N LEU A 309 -11.34 7.93 8.19
CA LEU A 309 -11.31 8.33 6.79
C LEU A 309 -12.45 9.28 6.44
N LEU A 310 -13.67 8.96 6.85
CA LEU A 310 -14.86 9.81 6.60
C LEU A 310 -14.73 11.16 7.31
N ASP A 311 -14.23 11.19 8.55
CA ASP A 311 -13.99 12.43 9.29
C ASP A 311 -12.92 13.29 8.61
N PHE A 312 -11.80 12.69 8.19
CA PHE A 312 -10.77 13.38 7.40
C PHE A 312 -11.34 14.00 6.12
N LEU A 313 -12.13 13.23 5.35
CA LEU A 313 -12.74 13.69 4.11
C LEU A 313 -13.78 14.82 4.34
N ALA A 314 -14.55 14.76 5.41
CA ALA A 314 -15.47 15.83 5.80
C ALA A 314 -14.72 17.12 6.16
N GLY A 315 -13.59 17.00 6.86
CA GLY A 315 -12.71 18.12 7.19
C GLY A 315 -12.05 18.78 5.96
N LEU A 316 -11.92 18.06 4.84
CA LEU A 316 -11.45 18.66 3.58
C LEU A 316 -12.50 19.58 2.94
N LYS A 317 -13.78 19.20 3.02
CA LYS A 317 -14.91 19.99 2.47
C LYS A 317 -15.15 21.29 3.23
N SER A 318 -14.87 21.31 4.52
CA SER A 318 -15.11 22.47 5.40
C SER A 318 -13.98 23.51 5.42
N ALA A 319 -12.80 23.19 4.85
CA ALA A 319 -11.69 24.14 4.74
C ALA A 319 -12.01 25.21 3.67
N PRO A 320 -11.90 26.53 3.98
CA PRO A 320 -12.12 27.56 2.96
C PRO A 320 -11.15 27.34 1.80
N GLN A 321 -11.69 27.21 0.57
CA GLN A 321 -10.86 27.22 -0.62
C GLN A 321 -10.06 28.52 -0.61
N SER A 322 -8.73 28.43 -0.50
CA SER A 322 -7.86 29.60 -0.64
C SER A 322 -8.16 30.23 -2.00
N ALA A 323 -8.66 31.48 -1.97
CA ALA A 323 -8.99 32.26 -3.16
C ALA A 323 -7.80 32.20 -4.13
N SER A 324 -8.03 31.73 -5.33
CA SER A 324 -7.07 31.82 -6.42
C SER A 324 -6.68 33.27 -6.57
N ILE A 325 -5.42 33.57 -6.28
CA ILE A 325 -4.86 34.91 -6.59
C ILE A 325 -4.80 34.96 -8.12
N THR A 326 -5.84 35.52 -8.73
CA THR A 326 -5.78 36.01 -10.09
C THR A 326 -4.75 37.15 -10.14
N LYS A 327 -3.54 36.83 -10.59
CA LYS A 327 -2.62 37.87 -11.03
C LYS A 327 -3.19 38.48 -12.30
N GLY A 328 -3.67 39.77 -12.18
CA GLY A 328 -3.93 40.63 -13.29
C GLY A 328 -2.64 41.04 -14.02
#